data_cf2b3f5d1eb5197abae8f7d1ba00836e
#
_entry.id   cf2b3f5d1eb5197abae8f7d1ba00836e
#
_cell.length_a   1.000
_cell.length_b   1.000
_cell.length_c   1.000
_cell.angle_alpha   90.00
_cell.angle_beta   90.00
_cell.angle_gamma   90.00
#
_symmetry.space_group_name_H-M   'P 1'
#
loop_
_entity.id
_entity.type
_entity.pdbx_description
1 polymer ?
#
loop_
_entity_poly.entity_id
_entity_poly.type
_entity_poly.pdbx_seq_one_letter_code
_entity_poly.pdbx_strand_id
1 'polypeptide(L)'
;NILRRGGKAIRLFLEKNGFQPPLGGEIELMGKPLNSYSQGNFSRLVGVVLTEKTNAGGITVYELVSLGRHPYTGFFGQLRQEDRRIIEESLAAAGIAHKAYNYVSELSDGERQKAMIAKALAQQCPIILLDEPTAFLDVTSRIETMVLLHTLAVEQQKAILLSTHDLDLAIQLGDCLWLQEKKRPMACGTPEDLIMGGAFETFFSKEGIVFDPNTGKLNTAAPTKLIGVAGDFMTSYWVGNALIRNGFKPSSVSEDYISVYCNAPDSLRIQFPAEEGTRIVGSVAEMISIIIHKS
;
A
#
# COMPACT_ATOMS: atom_id res chain seq x y z
N ASN A 1 -0.99 8.26 -5.15
CA ASN A 1 -1.58 7.06 -4.51
C ASN A 1 -3.08 7.26 -4.35
N ILE A 2 -3.88 6.39 -4.95
CA ILE A 2 -5.34 6.40 -4.77
C ILE A 2 -5.70 5.26 -3.84
N LEU A 3 -6.12 5.57 -2.60
CA LEU A 3 -6.79 4.60 -1.73
C LEU A 3 -8.27 4.55 -2.10
N ARG A 4 -8.76 3.38 -2.53
CA ARG A 4 -10.16 3.17 -2.86
C ARG A 4 -10.73 1.93 -2.20
N ARG A 5 -11.91 2.06 -1.60
CA ARG A 5 -12.80 0.91 -1.35
C ARG A 5 -13.43 0.45 -2.68
N GLY A 6 -12.88 -0.62 -3.23
CA GLY A 6 -13.39 -1.30 -4.42
C GLY A 6 -12.75 -0.85 -5.73
N GLY A 7 -11.82 -1.63 -6.25
CA GLY A 7 -10.97 -1.53 -7.44
C GLY A 7 -11.53 -0.98 -8.75
N LYS A 8 -12.30 0.10 -8.76
CA LYS A 8 -12.93 0.66 -9.95
C LYS A 8 -12.40 2.04 -10.42
N ALA A 9 -11.48 2.72 -9.69
CA ALA A 9 -11.12 4.09 -10.06
C ALA A 9 -10.07 4.15 -11.16
N ILE A 10 -9.00 3.37 -11.04
CA ILE A 10 -8.02 3.24 -12.13
C ILE A 10 -8.65 2.44 -13.26
N ARG A 11 -9.42 1.41 -12.97
CA ARG A 11 -10.20 0.68 -13.97
C ARG A 11 -11.15 1.60 -14.73
N LEU A 12 -11.80 2.56 -14.08
CA LEU A 12 -12.60 3.60 -14.73
C LEU A 12 -11.76 4.52 -15.62
N PHE A 13 -10.50 4.78 -15.25
CA PHE A 13 -9.54 5.53 -16.05
C PHE A 13 -8.95 4.67 -17.17
N LEU A 14 -8.88 3.33 -16.98
CA LEU A 14 -8.25 2.35 -17.87
C LEU A 14 -9.22 1.63 -18.80
N GLU A 15 -10.45 1.36 -18.39
CA GLU A 15 -11.52 0.82 -19.26
C GLU A 15 -11.83 1.77 -20.42
N LYS A 16 -11.18 2.93 -20.44
CA LYS A 16 -11.33 3.97 -21.44
C LYS A 16 -10.25 4.05 -22.51
N ASN A 17 -9.49 2.98 -22.73
CA ASN A 17 -8.83 2.81 -24.03
C ASN A 17 -9.72 2.19 -25.16
N GLY A 18 -10.91 1.78 -24.92
CA GLY A 18 -12.14 1.91 -25.67
C GLY A 18 -13.05 2.84 -24.87
N PHE A 19 -12.49 3.89 -24.36
CA PHE A 19 -12.87 4.92 -23.42
C PHE A 19 -14.37 5.15 -23.35
N GLN A 20 -15.02 4.66 -22.33
CA GLN A 20 -16.35 5.18 -21.96
C GLN A 20 -16.17 6.63 -21.50
N PRO A 21 -16.98 7.57 -22.00
CA PRO A 21 -16.91 8.96 -21.57
C PRO A 21 -17.13 9.05 -20.03
N PRO A 22 -16.47 9.99 -19.33
CA PRO A 22 -16.75 10.19 -17.92
C PRO A 22 -18.25 10.37 -17.72
N LEU A 23 -18.81 9.81 -16.66
CA LEU A 23 -20.24 9.99 -16.33
C LEU A 23 -20.60 11.45 -16.09
N GLY A 24 -19.61 12.33 -15.90
CA GLY A 24 -19.70 13.78 -15.76
C GLY A 24 -18.32 14.38 -15.56
N GLY A 25 -18.18 15.68 -15.80
CA GLY A 25 -16.90 16.39 -15.72
C GLY A 25 -15.98 16.13 -16.91
N GLU A 26 -14.79 16.71 -16.86
CA GLU A 26 -13.74 16.57 -17.87
C GLU A 26 -12.47 16.03 -17.21
N ILE A 27 -11.71 15.26 -18.00
CA ILE A 27 -10.38 14.79 -17.60
C ILE A 27 -9.39 15.51 -18.50
N GLU A 28 -8.47 16.23 -17.88
CA GLU A 28 -7.36 16.89 -18.58
C GLU A 28 -6.05 16.14 -18.32
N LEU A 29 -5.24 16.05 -19.35
CA LEU A 29 -3.91 15.49 -19.31
C LEU A 29 -2.95 16.50 -19.93
N MET A 30 -1.94 16.96 -19.18
CA MET A 30 -0.98 17.97 -19.64
C MET A 30 -1.68 19.24 -20.20
N GLY A 31 -2.77 19.69 -19.52
CA GLY A 31 -3.53 20.88 -19.88
C GLY A 31 -4.40 20.75 -21.16
N LYS A 32 -4.66 19.52 -21.61
CA LYS A 32 -5.54 19.25 -22.75
C LYS A 32 -6.60 18.22 -22.38
N PRO A 33 -7.83 18.35 -22.90
CA PRO A 33 -8.86 17.34 -22.68
C PRO A 33 -8.40 15.95 -23.16
N LEU A 34 -8.68 14.93 -22.36
CA LEU A 34 -8.24 13.56 -22.63
C LEU A 34 -8.70 13.03 -23.99
N ASN A 35 -9.91 13.39 -24.40
CA ASN A 35 -10.50 12.99 -25.69
C ASN A 35 -9.83 13.65 -26.92
N SER A 36 -8.97 14.66 -26.72
CA SER A 36 -8.22 15.32 -27.79
C SER A 36 -6.97 14.52 -28.23
N TYR A 37 -6.57 13.51 -27.48
CA TYR A 37 -5.40 12.69 -27.80
C TYR A 37 -5.77 11.53 -28.72
N SER A 38 -4.99 11.32 -29.77
CA SER A 38 -5.02 10.07 -30.52
C SER A 38 -4.47 8.94 -29.67
N GLN A 39 -4.85 7.69 -29.95
CA GLN A 39 -4.36 6.51 -29.25
C GLN A 39 -2.82 6.43 -29.22
N GLY A 40 -2.16 6.73 -30.33
CA GLY A 40 -0.70 6.72 -30.42
C GLY A 40 -0.04 7.82 -29.57
N ASN A 41 -0.62 9.01 -29.50
CA ASN A 41 -0.11 10.09 -28.65
C ASN A 41 -0.35 9.78 -27.17
N PHE A 42 -1.52 9.23 -26.83
CA PHE A 42 -1.84 8.83 -25.47
C PHE A 42 -0.90 7.75 -24.95
N SER A 43 -0.61 6.72 -25.75
CA SER A 43 0.32 5.64 -25.36
C SER A 43 1.78 6.09 -25.17
N ARG A 44 2.16 7.29 -25.62
CA ARG A 44 3.46 7.90 -25.31
C ARG A 44 3.44 8.74 -24.03
N LEU A 45 2.27 9.06 -23.51
CA LEU A 45 2.12 9.86 -22.28
C LEU A 45 1.80 9.01 -21.06
N VAL A 46 1.08 7.91 -21.25
CA VAL A 46 0.58 7.09 -20.12
C VAL A 46 0.93 5.64 -20.32
N GLY A 47 1.69 5.09 -19.39
CA GLY A 47 1.95 3.66 -19.25
C GLY A 47 0.98 3.06 -18.23
N VAL A 48 0.61 1.80 -18.45
CA VAL A 48 -0.39 1.12 -17.62
C VAL A 48 0.11 -0.26 -17.20
N VAL A 49 0.00 -0.54 -15.89
CA VAL A 49 0.25 -1.85 -15.30
C VAL A 49 -1.03 -2.33 -14.63
N LEU A 50 -1.60 -3.41 -15.13
CA LEU A 50 -2.82 -4.03 -14.59
C LEU A 50 -2.49 -5.21 -13.68
N THR A 51 -3.37 -5.48 -12.73
CA THR A 51 -3.28 -6.61 -11.79
C THR A 51 -3.56 -7.96 -12.45
N GLU A 52 -4.16 -7.98 -13.65
CA GLU A 52 -4.52 -9.23 -14.31
C GLU A 52 -3.29 -10.07 -14.63
N LYS A 53 -3.34 -11.36 -14.22
CA LYS A 53 -2.30 -12.32 -14.59
C LYS A 53 -2.28 -12.43 -16.12
N THR A 54 -1.35 -11.72 -16.74
CA THR A 54 -1.10 -11.88 -18.18
C THR A 54 -0.62 -13.31 -18.38
N ASN A 55 -1.45 -14.15 -18.99
CA ASN A 55 -1.03 -15.46 -19.47
C ASN A 55 -0.08 -15.29 -20.67
N ALA A 56 1.05 -14.65 -20.43
CA ALA A 56 2.13 -14.50 -21.39
C ALA A 56 2.99 -15.78 -21.45
N GLY A 57 2.30 -16.93 -21.54
CA GLY A 57 2.97 -18.21 -21.73
C GLY A 57 3.77 -18.20 -23.02
N GLY A 58 5.06 -18.55 -22.93
CA GLY A 58 5.90 -18.71 -24.11
C GLY A 58 6.69 -17.47 -24.55
N ILE A 59 6.65 -16.34 -23.84
CA ILE A 59 7.55 -15.20 -24.09
C ILE A 59 8.52 -15.01 -22.92
N THR A 60 9.71 -14.54 -23.24
CA THR A 60 10.74 -14.17 -22.27
C THR A 60 10.43 -12.81 -21.62
N VAL A 61 11.09 -12.52 -20.50
CA VAL A 61 11.00 -11.20 -19.84
C VAL A 61 11.48 -10.09 -20.78
N TYR A 62 12.54 -10.32 -21.53
CA TYR A 62 13.05 -9.36 -22.54
C TYR A 62 11.99 -9.06 -23.60
N GLU A 63 11.34 -10.08 -24.14
CA GLU A 63 10.26 -9.92 -25.12
C GLU A 63 9.05 -9.17 -24.52
N LEU A 64 8.66 -9.50 -23.29
CA LEU A 64 7.61 -8.78 -22.58
C LEU A 64 7.94 -7.29 -22.45
N VAL A 65 9.15 -6.94 -22.01
CA VAL A 65 9.58 -5.55 -21.83
C VAL A 65 9.69 -4.84 -23.19
N SER A 66 10.10 -5.57 -24.24
CA SER A 66 10.15 -5.04 -25.61
C SER A 66 8.80 -4.55 -26.12
N LEU A 67 7.68 -5.12 -25.65
CA LEU A 67 6.33 -4.63 -25.99
C LEU A 67 6.11 -3.19 -25.51
N GLY A 68 6.84 -2.70 -24.50
CA GLY A 68 6.82 -1.31 -24.08
C GLY A 68 7.28 -0.35 -25.18
N ARG A 69 8.07 -0.82 -26.15
CA ARG A 69 8.55 0.00 -27.28
C ARG A 69 7.57 0.08 -28.44
N HIS A 70 6.44 -0.65 -28.39
CA HIS A 70 5.45 -0.69 -29.46
C HIS A 70 5.01 0.73 -29.97
N PRO A 71 4.82 1.76 -29.12
CA PRO A 71 4.47 3.11 -29.59
C PRO A 71 5.55 3.78 -30.46
N TYR A 72 6.75 3.21 -30.56
CA TYR A 72 7.92 3.77 -31.26
C TYR A 72 8.41 2.93 -32.43
N THR A 73 8.03 1.65 -32.53
CA THR A 73 8.61 0.69 -33.49
C THR A 73 7.92 0.63 -34.85
N GLY A 74 6.90 1.44 -35.10
CA GLY A 74 6.21 1.45 -36.38
C GLY A 74 5.49 0.12 -36.73
N PHE A 75 5.05 0.00 -37.99
CA PHE A 75 4.18 -1.13 -38.42
C PHE A 75 4.88 -2.51 -38.35
N PHE A 76 6.18 -2.56 -38.62
CA PHE A 76 6.93 -3.83 -38.64
C PHE A 76 7.49 -4.25 -37.25
N GLY A 77 7.30 -3.46 -36.21
CA GLY A 77 7.74 -3.80 -34.86
C GLY A 77 9.26 -3.96 -34.69
N GLN A 78 10.09 -3.49 -35.63
CA GLN A 78 11.54 -3.67 -35.57
C GLN A 78 12.16 -2.79 -34.49
N LEU A 79 12.88 -3.43 -33.56
CA LEU A 79 13.64 -2.76 -32.52
C LEU A 79 14.95 -2.21 -33.09
N ARG A 80 15.18 -0.92 -32.90
CA ARG A 80 16.45 -0.23 -33.22
C ARG A 80 17.42 -0.43 -32.05
N GLN A 81 18.68 -0.06 -32.27
CA GLN A 81 19.70 -0.15 -31.20
C GLN A 81 19.32 0.67 -29.96
N GLU A 82 18.74 1.84 -30.16
CA GLU A 82 18.23 2.68 -29.07
C GLU A 82 17.12 1.99 -28.26
N ASP A 83 16.19 1.31 -28.92
CA ASP A 83 15.13 0.55 -28.24
C ASP A 83 15.70 -0.57 -27.37
N ARG A 84 16.73 -1.27 -27.85
CA ARG A 84 17.42 -2.33 -27.09
C ARG A 84 18.07 -1.76 -25.83
N ARG A 85 18.76 -0.62 -25.94
CA ARG A 85 19.35 0.09 -24.80
C ARG A 85 18.30 0.45 -23.76
N ILE A 86 17.16 1.04 -24.19
CA ILE A 86 16.06 1.42 -23.29
C ILE A 86 15.47 0.18 -22.60
N ILE A 87 15.33 -0.95 -23.28
CA ILE A 87 14.84 -2.20 -22.70
C ILE A 87 15.80 -2.68 -21.60
N GLU A 88 17.11 -2.70 -21.86
CA GLU A 88 18.13 -3.12 -20.90
C GLU A 88 18.18 -2.20 -19.68
N GLU A 89 18.13 -0.88 -19.88
CA GLU A 89 18.05 0.10 -18.82
C GLU A 89 16.76 -0.07 -17.96
N SER A 90 15.63 -0.34 -18.60
CA SER A 90 14.36 -0.57 -17.92
C SER A 90 14.35 -1.85 -17.08
N LEU A 91 14.97 -2.93 -17.60
CA LEU A 91 15.17 -4.19 -16.87
C LEU A 91 16.07 -3.97 -15.64
N ALA A 92 17.14 -3.22 -15.80
CA ALA A 92 18.05 -2.89 -14.71
C ALA A 92 17.37 -2.02 -13.65
N ALA A 93 16.66 -0.96 -14.06
CA ALA A 93 15.93 -0.05 -13.16
C ALA A 93 14.84 -0.77 -12.35
N ALA A 94 14.17 -1.76 -12.93
CA ALA A 94 13.20 -2.59 -12.23
C ALA A 94 13.81 -3.73 -11.39
N GLY A 95 15.15 -3.92 -11.43
CA GLY A 95 15.84 -4.97 -10.69
C GLY A 95 15.57 -6.39 -11.18
N ILE A 96 15.24 -6.57 -12.48
CA ILE A 96 14.88 -7.88 -13.08
C ILE A 96 15.80 -8.29 -14.24
N ALA A 97 16.89 -7.56 -14.48
CA ALA A 97 17.82 -7.83 -15.60
C ALA A 97 18.38 -9.25 -15.59
N HIS A 98 18.62 -9.84 -14.43
CA HIS A 98 19.12 -11.20 -14.27
C HIS A 98 18.16 -12.30 -14.77
N LYS A 99 16.89 -11.96 -15.00
CA LYS A 99 15.84 -12.85 -15.52
C LYS A 99 15.43 -12.52 -16.96
N ALA A 100 16.16 -11.65 -17.66
CA ALA A 100 15.78 -11.14 -18.97
C ALA A 100 15.40 -12.25 -19.99
N TYR A 101 16.10 -13.37 -19.95
CA TYR A 101 15.90 -14.50 -20.89
C TYR A 101 15.08 -15.67 -20.30
N ASN A 102 14.62 -15.57 -19.05
CA ASN A 102 13.68 -16.52 -18.48
C ASN A 102 12.28 -16.31 -19.07
N TYR A 103 11.49 -17.37 -19.13
CA TYR A 103 10.08 -17.26 -19.50
C TYR A 103 9.27 -16.57 -18.39
N VAL A 104 8.31 -15.75 -18.80
CA VAL A 104 7.43 -15.04 -17.84
C VAL A 104 6.64 -16.01 -16.96
N SER A 105 6.34 -17.21 -17.47
CA SER A 105 5.66 -18.27 -16.73
C SER A 105 6.48 -18.86 -15.56
N GLU A 106 7.81 -18.69 -15.59
CA GLU A 106 8.73 -19.22 -14.57
C GLU A 106 8.96 -18.23 -13.41
N LEU A 107 8.45 -17.01 -13.54
CA LEU A 107 8.65 -15.95 -12.55
C LEU A 107 7.73 -16.13 -11.34
N SER A 108 8.26 -15.81 -10.16
CA SER A 108 7.44 -15.53 -8.98
C SER A 108 6.51 -14.34 -9.24
N ASP A 109 5.46 -14.16 -8.44
CA ASP A 109 4.53 -13.03 -8.61
C ASP A 109 5.26 -11.68 -8.43
N GLY A 110 6.23 -11.56 -7.50
CA GLY A 110 7.06 -10.37 -7.33
C GLY A 110 7.98 -10.10 -8.54
N GLU A 111 8.65 -11.12 -9.06
CA GLU A 111 9.47 -10.99 -10.28
C GLU A 111 8.62 -10.61 -11.49
N ARG A 112 7.43 -11.19 -11.61
CA ARG A 112 6.48 -10.85 -12.68
C ARG A 112 6.03 -9.39 -12.57
N GLN A 113 5.77 -8.91 -11.37
CA GLN A 113 5.41 -7.51 -11.13
C GLN A 113 6.56 -6.56 -11.54
N LYS A 114 7.81 -6.88 -11.17
CA LYS A 114 9.00 -6.14 -11.62
C LYS A 114 9.13 -6.13 -13.15
N ALA A 115 8.86 -7.24 -13.83
CA ALA A 115 8.87 -7.32 -15.29
C ALA A 115 7.78 -6.44 -15.94
N MET A 116 6.57 -6.38 -15.35
CA MET A 116 5.50 -5.51 -15.81
C MET A 116 5.82 -4.02 -15.59
N ILE A 117 6.48 -3.68 -14.48
CA ILE A 117 7.00 -2.33 -14.23
C ILE A 117 8.09 -1.99 -15.28
N ALA A 118 9.03 -2.88 -15.54
CA ALA A 118 10.07 -2.71 -16.58
C ALA A 118 9.46 -2.43 -17.96
N LYS A 119 8.40 -3.16 -18.34
CA LYS A 119 7.64 -2.90 -19.57
C LYS A 119 7.09 -1.47 -19.62
N ALA A 120 6.49 -1.00 -18.51
CA ALA A 120 5.97 0.37 -18.43
C ALA A 120 7.09 1.42 -18.47
N LEU A 121 8.27 1.12 -17.89
CA LEU A 121 9.45 1.99 -17.99
C LEU A 121 10.00 2.07 -19.41
N ALA A 122 10.06 0.94 -20.13
CA ALA A 122 10.51 0.88 -21.52
C ALA A 122 9.62 1.72 -22.46
N GLN A 123 8.38 1.98 -22.09
CA GLN A 123 7.47 2.88 -22.82
C GLN A 123 7.88 4.35 -22.70
N GLN A 124 8.77 4.71 -21.77
CA GLN A 124 9.29 6.09 -21.56
C GLN A 124 8.21 7.16 -21.39
N CYS A 125 7.03 6.78 -20.90
CA CYS A 125 5.96 7.73 -20.65
C CYS A 125 6.21 8.54 -19.34
N PRO A 126 5.77 9.80 -19.28
CA PRO A 126 5.90 10.63 -18.07
C PRO A 126 4.95 10.20 -16.95
N ILE A 127 3.88 9.48 -17.26
CA ILE A 127 2.87 9.03 -16.30
C ILE A 127 2.76 7.51 -16.34
N ILE A 128 2.78 6.87 -15.16
CA ILE A 128 2.54 5.43 -15.01
C ILE A 128 1.35 5.22 -14.08
N LEU A 129 0.35 4.49 -14.56
CA LEU A 129 -0.82 4.08 -13.81
C LEU A 129 -0.68 2.60 -13.44
N LEU A 130 -0.84 2.27 -12.13
CA LEU A 130 -0.79 0.89 -11.66
C LEU A 130 -2.07 0.56 -10.89
N ASP A 131 -2.70 -0.55 -11.27
CA ASP A 131 -3.87 -1.04 -10.56
C ASP A 131 -3.43 -2.12 -9.58
N GLU A 132 -3.51 -1.82 -8.27
CA GLU A 132 -3.15 -2.71 -7.16
C GLU A 132 -1.80 -3.44 -7.36
N PRO A 133 -0.68 -2.73 -7.56
CA PRO A 133 0.61 -3.34 -7.93
C PRO A 133 1.20 -4.27 -6.85
N THR A 134 0.64 -4.26 -5.65
CA THR A 134 1.06 -5.10 -4.52
C THR A 134 0.11 -6.29 -4.28
N ALA A 135 -0.95 -6.43 -5.08
CA ALA A 135 -1.88 -7.55 -4.95
C ALA A 135 -1.17 -8.89 -5.20
N PHE A 136 -1.53 -9.89 -4.40
CA PHE A 136 -0.98 -11.27 -4.45
C PHE A 136 0.51 -11.41 -4.13
N LEU A 137 1.19 -10.33 -3.73
CA LEU A 137 2.59 -10.38 -3.32
C LEU A 137 2.70 -10.73 -1.82
N ASP A 138 3.78 -11.44 -1.45
CA ASP A 138 4.18 -11.57 -0.07
C ASP A 138 4.61 -10.22 0.54
N VAL A 139 4.73 -10.16 1.87
CA VAL A 139 5.01 -8.90 2.59
C VAL A 139 6.29 -8.22 2.09
N THR A 140 7.36 -8.98 1.89
CA THR A 140 8.65 -8.43 1.44
C THR A 140 8.55 -7.87 0.02
N SER A 141 7.96 -8.64 -0.91
CA SER A 141 7.77 -8.23 -2.30
C SER A 141 6.87 -6.99 -2.43
N ARG A 142 5.86 -6.82 -1.54
CA ARG A 142 5.04 -5.59 -1.50
C ARG A 142 5.87 -4.38 -1.16
N ILE A 143 6.66 -4.47 -0.08
CA ILE A 143 7.54 -3.37 0.36
C ILE A 143 8.54 -3.03 -0.76
N GLU A 144 9.23 -4.03 -1.32
CA GLU A 144 10.18 -3.82 -2.42
C GLU A 144 9.53 -3.14 -3.63
N THR A 145 8.33 -3.57 -4.01
CA THR A 145 7.60 -2.98 -5.14
C THR A 145 7.24 -1.51 -4.87
N MET A 146 6.76 -1.17 -3.69
CA MET A 146 6.41 0.20 -3.33
C MET A 146 7.63 1.10 -3.23
N VAL A 147 8.74 0.62 -2.64
CA VAL A 147 10.03 1.32 -2.60
C VAL A 147 10.56 1.56 -4.01
N LEU A 148 10.53 0.54 -4.88
CA LEU A 148 10.92 0.68 -6.29
C LEU A 148 10.11 1.77 -6.99
N LEU A 149 8.77 1.77 -6.85
CA LEU A 149 7.91 2.77 -7.47
C LEU A 149 8.20 4.19 -6.95
N HIS A 150 8.42 4.34 -5.64
CA HIS A 150 8.81 5.63 -5.06
C HIS A 150 10.16 6.11 -5.60
N THR A 151 11.18 5.24 -5.62
CA THR A 151 12.50 5.55 -6.18
C THR A 151 12.40 5.99 -7.65
N LEU A 152 11.63 5.26 -8.47
CA LEU A 152 11.43 5.61 -9.87
C LEU A 152 10.70 6.95 -10.05
N ALA A 153 9.75 7.29 -9.18
CA ALA A 153 9.09 8.59 -9.21
C ALA A 153 10.07 9.72 -8.97
N VAL A 154 10.94 9.58 -7.96
CA VAL A 154 11.92 10.60 -7.58
C VAL A 154 13.05 10.71 -8.61
N GLU A 155 13.73 9.60 -8.92
CA GLU A 155 14.93 9.61 -9.76
C GLU A 155 14.64 9.88 -11.24
N GLN A 156 13.52 9.36 -11.75
CA GLN A 156 13.14 9.54 -13.17
C GLN A 156 12.10 10.64 -13.37
N GLN A 157 11.74 11.38 -12.32
CA GLN A 157 10.74 12.45 -12.34
C GLN A 157 9.43 12.06 -13.03
N LYS A 158 8.95 10.83 -12.74
CA LYS A 158 7.71 10.29 -13.29
C LYS A 158 6.55 10.52 -12.33
N ALA A 159 5.39 10.87 -12.88
CA ALA A 159 4.15 10.83 -12.12
C ALA A 159 3.65 9.38 -12.02
N ILE A 160 3.73 8.79 -10.84
CA ILE A 160 3.24 7.42 -10.58
C ILE A 160 1.95 7.49 -9.80
N LEU A 161 0.87 7.00 -10.39
CA LEU A 161 -0.44 6.92 -9.78
C LEU A 161 -0.84 5.45 -9.62
N LEU A 162 -1.10 5.02 -8.38
CA LEU A 162 -1.48 3.64 -8.13
C LEU A 162 -2.72 3.53 -7.25
N SER A 163 -3.52 2.50 -7.46
CA SER A 163 -4.53 2.07 -6.50
C SER A 163 -3.90 1.06 -5.53
N THR A 164 -4.29 1.12 -4.26
CA THR A 164 -3.83 0.15 -3.28
C THR A 164 -4.83 -0.01 -2.14
N HIS A 165 -4.86 -1.18 -1.54
CA HIS A 165 -5.52 -1.47 -0.27
C HIS A 165 -4.53 -1.52 0.89
N ASP A 166 -3.23 -1.38 0.61
CA ASP A 166 -2.16 -1.40 1.60
C ASP A 166 -2.00 0.00 2.20
N LEU A 167 -2.74 0.23 3.28
CA LEU A 167 -2.80 1.53 3.94
C LEU A 167 -1.45 1.93 4.53
N ASP A 168 -0.76 0.98 5.18
CA ASP A 168 0.50 1.26 5.85
C ASP A 168 1.57 1.73 4.85
N LEU A 169 1.71 1.03 3.72
CA LEU A 169 2.64 1.42 2.67
C LEU A 169 2.22 2.71 1.94
N ALA A 170 0.92 2.96 1.80
CA ALA A 170 0.44 4.20 1.21
C ALA A 170 0.75 5.41 2.09
N ILE A 171 0.60 5.30 3.40
CA ILE A 171 0.95 6.37 4.36
C ILE A 171 2.47 6.60 4.38
N GLN A 172 3.26 5.53 4.35
CA GLN A 172 4.72 5.63 4.48
C GLN A 172 5.43 6.13 3.22
N LEU A 173 4.92 5.80 2.03
CA LEU A 173 5.64 5.99 0.75
C LEU A 173 4.88 6.85 -0.26
N GLY A 174 3.68 7.31 0.06
CA GLY A 174 2.88 8.12 -0.84
C GLY A 174 3.08 9.61 -0.59
N ASP A 175 3.49 10.39 -1.60
CA ASP A 175 3.61 11.85 -1.50
C ASP A 175 2.23 12.53 -1.40
N CYS A 176 1.22 11.94 -2.02
CA CYS A 176 -0.14 12.46 -2.03
C CYS A 176 -1.15 11.30 -2.07
N LEU A 177 -2.15 11.34 -1.23
CA LEU A 177 -3.21 10.34 -1.16
C LEU A 177 -4.53 10.92 -1.65
N TRP A 178 -5.29 10.09 -2.34
CA TRP A 178 -6.67 10.36 -2.74
C TRP A 178 -7.58 9.36 -2.05
N LEU A 179 -8.38 9.83 -1.07
CA LEU A 179 -9.36 9.01 -0.37
C LEU A 179 -10.69 9.14 -1.09
N GLN A 180 -11.14 8.07 -1.73
CA GLN A 180 -12.39 8.07 -2.48
C GLN A 180 -13.44 7.16 -1.86
N GLU A 181 -14.59 7.70 -1.49
CA GLU A 181 -15.76 6.97 -1.02
C GLU A 181 -16.97 7.26 -1.92
N LYS A 182 -17.90 6.29 -2.03
CA LYS A 182 -19.16 6.53 -2.74
C LYS A 182 -19.94 7.66 -2.05
N LYS A 183 -20.47 8.60 -2.85
CA LYS A 183 -21.35 9.70 -2.42
C LYS A 183 -20.67 10.76 -1.52
N ARG A 184 -19.37 10.77 -1.39
CA ARG A 184 -18.62 11.81 -0.68
C ARG A 184 -17.61 12.48 -1.61
N PRO A 185 -17.30 13.76 -1.41
CA PRO A 185 -16.18 14.40 -2.10
C PRO A 185 -14.89 13.63 -1.84
N MET A 186 -14.01 13.58 -2.83
CA MET A 186 -12.69 12.98 -2.69
C MET A 186 -11.82 13.88 -1.81
N ALA A 187 -11.24 13.34 -0.75
CA ALA A 187 -10.21 14.02 0.03
C ALA A 187 -8.84 13.75 -0.62
N CYS A 188 -8.06 14.82 -0.78
CA CYS A 188 -6.74 14.78 -1.42
C CYS A 188 -5.75 15.61 -0.61
N GLY A 189 -4.56 15.08 -0.36
CA GLY A 189 -3.49 15.77 0.38
C GLY A 189 -2.34 14.84 0.70
N THR A 190 -1.35 15.37 1.44
CA THR A 190 -0.31 14.51 2.03
C THR A 190 -0.93 13.55 3.05
N PRO A 191 -0.32 12.40 3.32
CA PRO A 191 -0.82 11.49 4.35
C PRO A 191 -1.02 12.19 5.70
N GLU A 192 -0.05 13.01 6.09
CA GLU A 192 -0.02 13.73 7.37
C GLU A 192 -1.19 14.73 7.47
N ASP A 193 -1.42 15.55 6.44
CA ASP A 193 -2.51 16.53 6.42
C ASP A 193 -3.88 15.84 6.48
N LEU A 194 -4.04 14.71 5.76
CA LEU A 194 -5.28 13.94 5.78
C LEU A 194 -5.54 13.28 7.12
N ILE A 195 -4.49 12.80 7.80
CA ILE A 195 -4.59 12.20 9.14
C ILE A 195 -4.92 13.30 10.17
N MET A 196 -4.12 14.36 10.24
CA MET A 196 -4.32 15.46 11.19
C MET A 196 -5.65 16.20 10.96
N GLY A 197 -6.12 16.26 9.71
CA GLY A 197 -7.41 16.84 9.35
C GLY A 197 -8.63 15.92 9.59
N GLY A 198 -8.45 14.71 10.14
CA GLY A 198 -9.54 13.77 10.45
C GLY A 198 -10.18 13.10 9.23
N ALA A 199 -9.55 13.21 8.04
CA ALA A 199 -10.09 12.61 6.83
C ALA A 199 -10.05 11.08 6.88
N PHE A 200 -9.04 10.50 7.53
CA PHE A 200 -8.89 9.06 7.69
C PHE A 200 -9.92 8.49 8.65
N GLU A 201 -10.17 9.14 9.79
CA GLU A 201 -11.20 8.74 10.74
C GLU A 201 -12.58 8.74 10.06
N THR A 202 -12.86 9.78 9.28
CA THR A 202 -14.12 9.89 8.53
C THR A 202 -14.24 8.81 7.46
N PHE A 203 -13.15 8.54 6.73
CA PHE A 203 -13.12 7.55 5.63
C PHE A 203 -13.25 6.11 6.13
N PHE A 204 -12.60 5.78 7.26
CA PHE A 204 -12.61 4.45 7.85
C PHE A 204 -13.68 4.26 8.93
N SER A 205 -14.49 5.29 9.22
CA SER A 205 -15.59 5.20 10.19
C SER A 205 -16.60 4.14 9.75
N LYS A 206 -16.49 2.96 10.33
CA LYS A 206 -17.47 1.88 10.24
C LYS A 206 -17.71 1.31 11.63
N GLU A 207 -18.90 0.77 11.84
CA GLU A 207 -19.22 0.06 13.07
C GLU A 207 -18.16 -0.99 13.37
N GLY A 208 -17.55 -0.91 14.54
CA GLY A 208 -16.50 -1.83 15.00
C GLY A 208 -15.08 -1.60 14.47
N ILE A 209 -14.83 -0.55 13.65
CA ILE A 209 -13.48 -0.21 13.14
C ILE A 209 -13.18 1.25 13.46
N VAL A 210 -12.01 1.50 14.03
CA VAL A 210 -11.51 2.84 14.37
C VAL A 210 -10.11 3.02 13.79
N PHE A 211 -9.89 4.13 13.11
CA PHE A 211 -8.56 4.55 12.72
C PHE A 211 -7.89 5.27 13.89
N ASP A 212 -6.67 4.86 14.22
CA ASP A 212 -5.85 5.51 15.25
C ASP A 212 -4.86 6.48 14.58
N PRO A 213 -5.06 7.80 14.72
CA PRO A 213 -4.19 8.79 14.08
C PRO A 213 -2.76 8.81 14.63
N ASN A 214 -2.53 8.30 15.85
CA ASN A 214 -1.19 8.28 16.44
C ASN A 214 -0.32 7.16 15.86
N THR A 215 -0.94 6.06 15.46
CA THR A 215 -0.22 4.90 14.92
C THR A 215 -0.44 4.67 13.44
N GLY A 216 -1.40 5.36 12.82
CA GLY A 216 -1.80 5.16 11.42
C GLY A 216 -2.50 3.84 11.16
N LYS A 217 -2.94 3.12 12.20
CA LYS A 217 -3.49 1.76 12.09
C LYS A 217 -5.00 1.73 12.25
N LEU A 218 -5.60 0.72 11.61
CA LEU A 218 -7.00 0.37 11.83
C LEU A 218 -7.10 -0.62 13.00
N ASN A 219 -7.88 -0.24 14.00
CA ASN A 219 -8.14 -1.05 15.20
C ASN A 219 -9.62 -1.47 15.24
N THR A 220 -9.92 -2.54 15.96
CA THR A 220 -11.30 -2.86 16.34
C THR A 220 -11.79 -1.81 17.35
N ALA A 221 -13.11 -1.57 17.40
CA ALA A 221 -13.69 -0.62 18.35
C ALA A 221 -13.18 -0.87 19.76
N ALA A 222 -12.76 0.20 20.44
CA ALA A 222 -12.08 0.11 21.73
C ALA A 222 -12.95 -0.58 22.78
N PRO A 223 -12.43 -1.60 23.45
CA PRO A 223 -13.09 -2.20 24.62
C PRO A 223 -13.27 -1.14 25.71
N THR A 224 -14.26 -1.36 26.58
CA THR A 224 -14.59 -0.41 27.64
C THR A 224 -13.86 -0.69 28.96
N LYS A 225 -13.42 -1.94 29.20
CA LYS A 225 -12.72 -2.31 30.44
C LYS A 225 -11.30 -1.77 30.43
N LEU A 226 -10.98 -0.87 31.35
CA LEU A 226 -9.68 -0.22 31.46
C LEU A 226 -8.67 -1.14 32.18
N ILE A 227 -7.44 -1.19 31.65
CA ILE A 227 -6.27 -1.77 32.30
C ILE A 227 -5.14 -0.74 32.22
N GLY A 228 -4.55 -0.40 33.38
CA GLY A 228 -3.40 0.48 33.43
C GLY A 228 -2.16 -0.20 32.86
N VAL A 229 -1.35 0.54 32.08
CA VAL A 229 -0.08 0.04 31.56
C VAL A 229 0.97 1.13 31.73
N ALA A 230 2.10 0.77 32.35
CA ALA A 230 3.25 1.67 32.48
C ALA A 230 4.56 0.86 32.46
N GLY A 231 5.65 1.55 32.11
CA GLY A 231 7.00 0.96 32.12
C GLY A 231 7.74 1.16 30.82
N ASP A 232 8.63 0.21 30.48
CA ASP A 232 9.39 0.25 29.23
C ASP A 232 8.49 0.37 28.00
N PHE A 233 8.86 1.23 27.06
CA PHE A 233 8.04 1.57 25.89
C PHE A 233 7.71 0.35 25.03
N MET A 234 8.71 -0.47 24.70
CA MET A 234 8.52 -1.65 23.84
C MET A 234 7.62 -2.69 24.52
N THR A 235 7.91 -3.00 25.78
CA THR A 235 7.13 -3.97 26.56
C THR A 235 5.70 -3.49 26.77
N SER A 236 5.51 -2.22 27.13
CA SER A 236 4.19 -1.59 27.30
C SER A 236 3.37 -1.59 26.02
N TYR A 237 3.99 -1.33 24.87
CA TYR A 237 3.33 -1.38 23.55
C TYR A 237 2.78 -2.79 23.25
N TRP A 238 3.58 -3.84 23.42
CA TRP A 238 3.15 -5.21 23.16
C TRP A 238 2.15 -5.75 24.19
N VAL A 239 2.29 -5.37 25.44
CA VAL A 239 1.29 -5.63 26.49
C VAL A 239 -0.03 -4.95 26.14
N GLY A 240 0.00 -3.70 25.71
CA GLY A 240 -1.19 -2.96 25.25
C GLY A 240 -1.90 -3.65 24.09
N ASN A 241 -1.15 -4.13 23.08
CA ASN A 241 -1.69 -4.89 21.96
C ASN A 241 -2.34 -6.20 22.41
N ALA A 242 -1.73 -6.90 23.36
CA ALA A 242 -2.30 -8.13 23.93
C ALA A 242 -3.60 -7.86 24.70
N LEU A 243 -3.66 -6.77 25.45
CA LEU A 243 -4.86 -6.33 26.16
C LEU A 243 -6.00 -5.99 25.20
N ILE A 244 -5.73 -5.18 24.16
CA ILE A 244 -6.72 -4.81 23.13
C ILE A 244 -7.31 -6.06 22.48
N ARG A 245 -6.46 -7.01 22.08
CA ARG A 245 -6.88 -8.28 21.47
C ARG A 245 -7.80 -9.10 22.38
N ASN A 246 -7.65 -8.97 23.70
CA ASN A 246 -8.46 -9.67 24.69
C ASN A 246 -9.61 -8.83 25.27
N GLY A 247 -9.97 -7.73 24.64
CA GLY A 247 -11.15 -6.95 25.01
C GLY A 247 -10.92 -5.91 26.12
N PHE A 248 -9.68 -5.52 26.36
CA PHE A 248 -9.32 -4.50 27.37
C PHE A 248 -8.77 -3.24 26.72
N LYS A 249 -9.04 -2.09 27.31
CA LYS A 249 -8.52 -0.79 26.86
C LYS A 249 -7.30 -0.40 27.71
N PRO A 250 -6.09 -0.34 27.11
CA PRO A 250 -4.93 0.20 27.80
C PRO A 250 -5.15 1.67 28.21
N SER A 251 -4.74 2.02 29.41
CA SER A 251 -4.88 3.36 29.98
C SER A 251 -3.67 3.68 30.87
N SER A 252 -3.59 4.88 31.39
CA SER A 252 -2.65 5.22 32.46
C SER A 252 -2.95 4.38 33.69
N VAL A 253 -1.92 4.08 34.50
CA VAL A 253 -2.07 3.33 35.74
C VAL A 253 -2.97 4.06 36.74
N SER A 254 -3.80 3.31 37.47
CA SER A 254 -4.70 3.82 38.51
C SER A 254 -4.87 2.76 39.61
N GLU A 255 -5.30 3.21 40.78
CA GLU A 255 -5.69 2.31 41.89
C GLU A 255 -7.10 1.74 41.72
N ASP A 256 -7.90 2.33 40.80
CA ASP A 256 -9.31 1.95 40.59
C ASP A 256 -9.47 0.69 39.73
N TYR A 257 -8.44 0.28 39.01
CA TYR A 257 -8.47 -0.90 38.11
C TYR A 257 -7.12 -1.58 38.02
N ILE A 258 -7.13 -2.80 37.47
CA ILE A 258 -5.90 -3.62 37.31
C ILE A 258 -4.86 -2.80 36.53
N SER A 259 -3.64 -2.74 37.06
CA SER A 259 -2.52 -2.05 36.44
C SER A 259 -1.33 -3.00 36.24
N VAL A 260 -0.70 -2.90 35.05
CA VAL A 260 0.45 -3.71 34.65
C VAL A 260 1.66 -2.82 34.51
N TYR A 261 2.72 -3.15 35.27
CA TYR A 261 4.00 -2.46 35.16
C TYR A 261 4.99 -3.32 34.37
N CYS A 262 5.42 -2.79 33.25
CA CYS A 262 6.28 -3.45 32.28
C CYS A 262 7.75 -3.09 32.54
N ASN A 263 8.38 -3.76 33.49
CA ASN A 263 9.79 -3.47 33.84
C ASN A 263 10.77 -4.16 32.88
N ALA A 264 10.42 -5.38 32.44
CA ALA A 264 11.15 -6.16 31.44
C ALA A 264 10.19 -7.14 30.74
N PRO A 265 10.53 -7.67 29.55
CA PRO A 265 9.67 -8.61 28.83
C PRO A 265 9.33 -9.89 29.61
N ASP A 266 10.21 -10.32 30.48
CA ASP A 266 10.11 -11.49 31.34
C ASP A 266 9.77 -11.18 32.81
N SER A 267 9.42 -9.91 33.10
CA SER A 267 9.08 -9.47 34.47
C SER A 267 7.97 -8.44 34.45
N LEU A 268 6.74 -8.90 34.32
CA LEU A 268 5.54 -8.07 34.33
C LEU A 268 4.91 -8.11 35.72
N ARG A 269 4.72 -6.93 36.34
CA ARG A 269 4.08 -6.81 37.65
C ARG A 269 2.62 -6.38 37.47
N ILE A 270 1.69 -7.22 37.91
CA ILE A 270 0.26 -6.96 37.91
C ILE A 270 -0.12 -6.47 39.31
N GLN A 271 -0.71 -5.27 39.36
CA GLN A 271 -1.28 -4.71 40.58
C GLN A 271 -2.81 -4.72 40.46
N PHE A 272 -3.47 -5.31 41.44
CA PHE A 272 -4.92 -5.39 41.53
C PHE A 272 -5.47 -4.21 42.35
N PRO A 273 -6.68 -3.69 42.05
CA PRO A 273 -7.33 -2.68 42.85
C PRO A 273 -7.66 -3.26 44.24
N ALA A 274 -7.65 -2.41 45.27
CA ALA A 274 -8.00 -2.72 46.66
C ALA A 274 -7.42 -4.04 47.21
N GLU A 275 -6.36 -3.98 48.01
CA GLU A 275 -5.77 -5.03 48.89
C GLU A 275 -5.54 -6.45 48.32
N GLU A 276 -5.90 -6.73 47.05
CA GLU A 276 -5.68 -8.05 46.43
C GLU A 276 -4.21 -8.38 46.12
N GLY A 277 -3.33 -7.40 46.35
CA GLY A 277 -1.88 -7.60 46.28
C GLY A 277 -1.31 -7.43 44.87
N THR A 278 -0.05 -7.83 44.72
CA THR A 278 0.73 -7.71 43.47
C THR A 278 1.20 -9.12 43.07
N ARG A 279 1.18 -9.39 41.75
CA ARG A 279 1.76 -10.62 41.19
C ARG A 279 2.83 -10.26 40.18
N ILE A 280 3.89 -11.04 40.15
CA ILE A 280 4.92 -10.96 39.10
C ILE A 280 4.78 -12.20 38.22
N VAL A 281 4.80 -12.00 36.92
CA VAL A 281 4.67 -13.06 35.92
C VAL A 281 5.78 -12.95 34.88
N GLY A 282 6.18 -14.09 34.33
CA GLY A 282 7.30 -14.19 33.39
C GLY A 282 6.89 -14.05 31.90
N SER A 283 5.59 -13.87 31.60
CA SER A 283 5.16 -13.77 30.23
C SER A 283 3.84 -13.02 30.09
N VAL A 284 3.64 -12.43 28.87
CA VAL A 284 2.38 -11.77 28.50
C VAL A 284 1.22 -12.78 28.48
N ALA A 285 1.46 -14.03 28.11
CA ALA A 285 0.43 -15.07 28.09
C ALA A 285 -0.11 -15.36 29.49
N GLU A 286 0.77 -15.51 30.48
CA GLU A 286 0.42 -15.71 31.87
C GLU A 286 -0.33 -14.49 32.42
N MET A 287 0.16 -13.27 32.14
CA MET A 287 -0.49 -12.01 32.50
C MET A 287 -1.93 -11.98 32.02
N ILE A 288 -2.17 -12.22 30.72
CA ILE A 288 -3.51 -12.19 30.10
C ILE A 288 -4.42 -13.23 30.75
N SER A 289 -3.93 -14.45 30.99
CA SER A 289 -4.71 -15.50 31.65
C SER A 289 -5.21 -15.05 33.01
N ILE A 290 -4.35 -14.44 33.82
CA ILE A 290 -4.71 -13.93 35.17
C ILE A 290 -5.73 -12.79 35.05
N ILE A 291 -5.52 -11.84 34.14
CA ILE A 291 -6.42 -10.70 33.98
C ILE A 291 -7.83 -11.13 33.54
N ILE A 292 -7.94 -12.07 32.59
CA ILE A 292 -9.24 -12.59 32.12
C ILE A 292 -10.00 -13.27 33.25
N HIS A 293 -9.32 -14.06 34.11
CA HIS A 293 -9.97 -14.78 35.23
C HIS A 293 -10.43 -13.83 36.35
N LYS A 294 -9.86 -12.63 36.46
CA LYS A 294 -10.17 -11.66 37.51
C LYS A 294 -11.02 -10.47 37.06
N SER A 295 -11.30 -10.36 35.77
CA SER A 295 -12.08 -9.28 35.13
C SER A 295 -13.52 -9.69 34.87
#